data_8ac02b4b35fa6adfbe667ebbec03a378
#
_entry.id   8ac02b4b35fa6adfbe667ebbec03a378
#
_cell.length_a   1.000
_cell.length_b   1.000
_cell.length_c   1.000
_cell.angle_alpha   90.00
_cell.angle_beta   90.00
_cell.angle_gamma   90.00
#
_symmetry.space_group_name_H-M   'P 1'
#
loop_
_entity.id
_entity.type
_entity.pdbx_description
1 polymer ?
#
loop_
_entity_poly.entity_id
_entity_poly.type
_entity_poly.pdbx_seq_one_letter_code
_entity_poly.pdbx_strand_id
1 'polypeptide(L)'
;MSDEVLMEALDEKKDLADFIVTQMCFDAEILNNWMAQIHKKGIQLPVWVGLPGVIERGRLLKTSLRIGVGDSLRFLRKKSQVATELMKSSIYNPNDLLREITEQNDIDTSNLAGYHIYCFNQIETTEKWRTERISALN
;
A
#
# COMPACT_ATOMS: atom_id res chain seq x y z
N MET A 1 15.54 -13.28 2.55
CA MET A 1 15.53 -13.18 1.07
C MET A 1 15.87 -11.73 0.76
N SER A 2 16.89 -11.48 -0.09
CA SER A 2 17.30 -10.11 -0.42
C SER A 2 16.35 -9.48 -1.45
N ASP A 3 16.29 -8.15 -1.49
CA ASP A 3 15.46 -7.42 -2.45
C ASP A 3 15.87 -7.71 -3.89
N GLU A 4 17.16 -7.99 -4.14
CA GLU A 4 17.67 -8.39 -5.45
C GLU A 4 17.03 -9.70 -5.94
N VAL A 5 16.97 -10.73 -5.10
CA VAL A 5 16.35 -12.03 -5.44
C VAL A 5 14.84 -11.87 -5.70
N LEU A 6 14.16 -11.02 -4.93
CA LEU A 6 12.75 -10.75 -5.15
C LEU A 6 12.52 -10.00 -6.48
N MET A 7 13.41 -9.08 -6.81
CA MET A 7 13.34 -8.32 -8.06
C MET A 7 13.66 -9.19 -9.29
N GLU A 8 14.60 -10.12 -9.18
CA GLU A 8 14.90 -11.12 -10.22
C GLU A 8 13.70 -12.05 -10.45
N ALA A 9 13.11 -12.57 -9.37
CA ALA A 9 11.92 -13.41 -9.46
C ALA A 9 10.71 -12.69 -10.09
N LEU A 10 10.58 -11.38 -9.86
CA LEU A 10 9.55 -10.57 -10.51
C LEU A 10 9.84 -10.39 -12.00
N ASP A 11 11.09 -10.14 -12.36
CA ASP A 11 11.53 -10.00 -13.75
C ASP A 11 11.31 -11.29 -14.56
N GLU A 12 11.59 -12.44 -13.98
CA GLU A 12 11.32 -13.74 -14.60
C GLU A 12 9.82 -14.01 -14.85
N LYS A 13 8.94 -13.44 -14.02
CA LYS A 13 7.49 -13.65 -14.08
C LYS A 13 6.75 -12.61 -14.92
N LYS A 14 7.39 -11.52 -15.29
CA LYS A 14 6.71 -10.39 -15.96
C LYS A 14 5.98 -10.77 -17.25
N ASP A 15 6.51 -11.74 -18.01
CA ASP A 15 5.92 -12.18 -19.27
C ASP A 15 4.81 -13.23 -19.08
N LEU A 16 4.59 -13.66 -17.84
CA LEU A 16 3.58 -14.65 -17.45
C LEU A 16 2.42 -14.03 -16.67
N ALA A 17 2.46 -12.72 -16.41
CA ALA A 17 1.49 -12.03 -15.60
C ALA A 17 0.83 -10.88 -16.39
N ASP A 18 -0.44 -10.62 -16.11
CA ASP A 18 -1.18 -9.50 -16.69
C ASP A 18 -1.07 -8.23 -15.84
N PHE A 19 -0.85 -8.37 -14.54
CA PHE A 19 -0.70 -7.26 -13.59
C PHE A 19 -0.01 -7.72 -12.29
N ILE A 20 0.39 -6.75 -11.48
CA ILE A 20 0.96 -6.96 -10.15
C ILE A 20 -0.03 -6.46 -9.10
N VAL A 21 -0.22 -7.24 -8.03
CA VAL A 21 -0.87 -6.76 -6.80
C VAL A 21 0.17 -6.78 -5.70
N THR A 22 0.43 -5.65 -5.05
CA THR A 22 1.37 -5.62 -3.95
C THR A 22 0.75 -6.15 -2.66
N GLN A 23 1.59 -6.53 -1.70
CA GLN A 23 1.16 -6.68 -0.31
C GLN A 23 0.75 -5.30 0.23
N MET A 24 0.07 -5.26 1.40
CA MET A 24 -0.30 -4.01 2.05
C MET A 24 0.90 -3.08 2.21
N CYS A 25 0.77 -1.87 1.71
CA CYS A 25 1.74 -0.80 1.83
C CYS A 25 1.31 0.18 2.93
N PHE A 26 2.29 0.76 3.61
CA PHE A 26 2.11 1.72 4.70
C PHE A 26 2.99 2.96 4.53
N ASP A 27 3.87 2.98 3.54
CA ASP A 27 4.84 4.03 3.29
C ASP A 27 4.89 4.36 1.80
N ALA A 28 4.52 5.59 1.47
CA ALA A 28 4.47 6.06 0.09
C ALA A 28 5.87 6.20 -0.53
N GLU A 29 6.87 6.59 0.25
CA GLU A 29 8.25 6.75 -0.25
C GLU A 29 8.86 5.41 -0.64
N ILE A 30 8.69 4.38 0.21
CA ILE A 30 9.15 3.02 -0.09
C ILE A 30 8.45 2.48 -1.33
N LEU A 31 7.13 2.69 -1.44
CA LEU A 31 6.36 2.28 -2.59
C LEU A 31 6.85 2.96 -3.87
N ASN A 32 6.99 4.28 -3.86
CA ASN A 32 7.42 5.04 -5.02
C ASN A 32 8.83 4.66 -5.47
N ASN A 33 9.75 4.45 -4.53
CA ASN A 33 11.10 3.96 -4.83
C ASN A 33 11.07 2.57 -5.47
N TRP A 34 10.22 1.67 -5.00
CA TRP A 34 10.06 0.35 -5.60
C TRP A 34 9.44 0.45 -7.00
N MET A 35 8.42 1.29 -7.20
CA MET A 35 7.81 1.54 -8.51
C MET A 35 8.86 2.03 -9.53
N ALA A 36 9.72 2.97 -9.13
CA ALA A 36 10.80 3.45 -9.97
C ALA A 36 11.82 2.34 -10.31
N GLN A 37 12.11 1.44 -9.38
CA GLN A 37 13.01 0.31 -9.63
C GLN A 37 12.45 -0.70 -10.63
N ILE A 38 11.18 -1.08 -10.53
CA ILE A 38 10.56 -2.00 -11.49
C ILE A 38 10.48 -1.38 -12.88
N HIS A 39 10.17 -0.08 -12.97
CA HIS A 39 10.18 0.65 -14.23
C HIS A 39 11.57 0.67 -14.86
N LYS A 40 12.62 0.97 -14.09
CA LYS A 40 14.02 0.95 -14.54
C LYS A 40 14.46 -0.42 -15.06
N LYS A 41 13.90 -1.51 -14.54
CA LYS A 41 14.13 -2.89 -15.02
C LYS A 41 13.28 -3.24 -16.26
N GLY A 42 12.49 -2.32 -16.78
CA GLY A 42 11.62 -2.53 -17.94
C GLY A 42 10.37 -3.36 -17.63
N ILE A 43 9.99 -3.48 -16.37
CA ILE A 43 8.75 -4.13 -15.95
C ILE A 43 7.62 -3.10 -16.08
N GLN A 44 6.77 -3.29 -17.09
CA GLN A 44 5.69 -2.35 -17.44
C GLN A 44 4.30 -2.89 -17.05
N LEU A 45 4.24 -3.94 -16.25
CA LEU A 45 2.97 -4.50 -15.79
C LEU A 45 2.20 -3.45 -14.97
N PRO A 46 0.86 -3.36 -15.17
CA PRO A 46 0.00 -2.55 -14.33
C PRO A 46 0.12 -2.97 -12.86
N VAL A 47 0.26 -2.01 -11.95
CA VAL A 47 0.41 -2.27 -10.51
C VAL A 47 -0.84 -1.82 -9.77
N TRP A 48 -1.44 -2.75 -9.04
CA TRP A 48 -2.49 -2.49 -8.08
C TRP A 48 -1.86 -2.45 -6.68
N VAL A 49 -1.82 -1.27 -6.10
CA VAL A 49 -1.20 -1.07 -4.79
C VAL A 49 -2.11 -1.55 -3.68
N GLY A 50 -1.62 -2.46 -2.87
CA GLY A 50 -2.33 -2.98 -1.71
C GLY A 50 -2.41 -1.94 -0.59
N LEU A 51 -3.61 -1.66 -0.12
CA LEU A 51 -3.87 -0.78 1.02
C LEU A 51 -4.69 -1.52 2.07
N PRO A 52 -4.44 -1.31 3.37
CA PRO A 52 -5.38 -1.74 4.39
C PRO A 52 -6.64 -0.88 4.30
N GLY A 53 -7.81 -1.51 4.40
CA GLY A 53 -9.10 -0.82 4.49
C GLY A 53 -9.31 -0.17 5.86
N VAL A 54 -10.56 0.19 6.14
CA VAL A 54 -10.95 0.76 7.43
C VAL A 54 -11.02 -0.35 8.47
N ILE A 55 -10.18 -0.26 9.50
CA ILE A 55 -10.00 -1.31 10.50
C ILE A 55 -9.56 -0.74 11.84
N GLU A 56 -9.88 -1.44 12.91
CA GLU A 56 -9.32 -1.18 14.24
C GLU A 56 -7.79 -1.30 14.23
N ARG A 57 -7.08 -0.30 14.77
CA ARG A 57 -5.61 -0.24 14.71
C ARG A 57 -4.92 -1.41 15.42
N GLY A 58 -5.44 -1.84 16.56
CA GLY A 58 -4.91 -3.01 17.26
C GLY A 58 -5.03 -4.30 16.44
N ARG A 59 -6.13 -4.46 15.73
CA ARG A 59 -6.36 -5.59 14.82
C ARG A 59 -5.46 -5.52 13.59
N LEU A 60 -5.29 -4.33 13.00
CA LEU A 60 -4.36 -4.11 11.90
C LEU A 60 -2.94 -4.49 12.31
N LEU A 61 -2.47 -3.98 13.45
CA LEU A 61 -1.13 -4.28 13.96
C LEU A 61 -0.91 -5.78 14.17
N LYS A 62 -1.85 -6.45 14.82
CA LYS A 62 -1.77 -7.90 15.08
C LYS A 62 -1.71 -8.69 13.77
N THR A 63 -2.53 -8.34 12.79
CA THR A 63 -2.55 -9.01 11.48
C THR A 63 -1.26 -8.76 10.72
N SER A 64 -0.79 -7.52 10.68
CA SER A 64 0.43 -7.13 9.96
C SER A 64 1.68 -7.82 10.52
N LEU A 65 1.78 -7.98 11.84
CA LEU A 65 2.85 -8.77 12.46
C LEU A 65 2.78 -10.24 12.05
N ARG A 66 1.58 -10.80 11.96
CA ARG A 66 1.37 -12.21 11.60
C ARG A 66 1.74 -12.53 10.15
N ILE A 67 1.51 -11.60 9.23
CA ILE A 67 1.80 -11.78 7.80
C ILE A 67 3.18 -11.27 7.39
N GLY A 68 4.00 -10.84 8.33
CA GLY A 68 5.40 -10.46 8.09
C GLY A 68 5.63 -9.04 7.55
N VAL A 69 4.61 -8.18 7.53
CA VAL A 69 4.75 -6.75 7.16
C VAL A 69 5.01 -5.84 8.37
N GLY A 70 5.33 -6.44 9.51
CA GLY A 70 5.56 -5.72 10.77
C GLY A 70 6.74 -4.74 10.72
N ASP A 71 7.72 -4.96 9.87
CA ASP A 71 8.86 -4.05 9.71
C ASP A 71 8.43 -2.75 9.01
N SER A 72 7.53 -2.80 8.04
CA SER A 72 6.92 -1.62 7.43
C SER A 72 6.11 -0.80 8.46
N LEU A 73 5.41 -1.48 9.39
CA LEU A 73 4.73 -0.82 10.50
C LEU A 73 5.69 -0.21 11.54
N ARG A 74 6.86 -0.80 11.76
CA ARG A 74 7.89 -0.23 12.65
C ARG A 74 8.45 1.08 12.10
N PHE A 75 8.54 1.21 10.78
CA PHE A 75 8.92 2.46 10.13
C PHE A 75 7.90 3.56 10.41
N LEU A 76 6.62 3.26 10.38
CA LEU A 76 5.55 4.18 10.77
C LEU A 76 5.68 4.65 12.24
N ARG A 77 6.15 3.79 13.15
CA ARG A 77 6.44 4.17 14.54
C ARG A 77 7.60 5.13 14.69
N LYS A 78 8.57 5.14 13.77
CA LYS A 78 9.73 6.05 13.80
C LYS A 78 9.40 7.47 13.32
N LYS A 79 8.40 7.66 12.48
CA LYS A 79 7.85 9.00 12.19
C LYS A 79 6.93 9.39 13.35
N SER A 80 7.47 10.12 14.32
CA SER A 80 6.86 10.42 15.63
C SER A 80 5.46 11.08 15.59
N GLN A 81 5.08 11.69 14.48
CA GLN A 81 3.72 12.21 14.27
C GLN A 81 2.69 11.11 14.11
N VAL A 82 3.03 10.02 13.43
CA VAL A 82 2.13 8.89 13.21
C VAL A 82 1.89 8.10 14.50
N ALA A 83 2.88 7.99 15.39
CA ALA A 83 2.71 7.33 16.69
C ALA A 83 1.70 8.08 17.58
N THR A 84 1.68 9.42 17.52
CA THR A 84 0.74 10.25 18.28
C THR A 84 -0.68 10.17 17.70
N GLU A 85 -0.81 10.10 16.39
CA GLU A 85 -2.10 9.90 15.72
C GLU A 85 -2.61 8.45 15.83
N LEU A 86 -1.71 7.47 15.87
CA LEU A 86 -2.03 6.08 16.19
C LEU A 86 -2.68 5.93 17.58
N MET A 87 -2.38 6.82 18.51
CA MET A 87 -2.98 6.84 19.85
C MET A 87 -4.29 7.64 19.92
N LYS A 88 -4.55 8.56 18.98
CA LYS A 88 -5.73 9.44 19.02
C LYS A 88 -7.00 8.84 18.41
N SER A 89 -6.89 7.90 17.52
CA SER A 89 -8.02 7.22 16.90
C SER A 89 -7.87 5.71 16.99
N SER A 90 -8.90 5.02 17.46
CA SER A 90 -8.95 3.55 17.48
C SER A 90 -9.08 2.94 16.08
N ILE A 91 -9.49 3.72 15.09
CA ILE A 91 -9.77 3.29 13.72
C ILE A 91 -8.69 3.83 12.77
N TYR A 92 -8.18 2.96 11.93
CA TYR A 92 -7.32 3.29 10.80
C TYR A 92 -8.16 3.44 9.53
N ASN A 93 -7.79 4.41 8.69
CA ASN A 93 -8.21 4.49 7.29
C ASN A 93 -7.02 4.91 6.42
N PRO A 94 -7.00 4.59 5.12
CA PRO A 94 -5.84 4.84 4.25
C PRO A 94 -5.80 6.23 3.61
N ASN A 95 -6.60 7.21 4.08
CA ASN A 95 -6.71 8.52 3.42
C ASN A 95 -5.38 9.25 3.30
N ASP A 96 -4.57 9.28 4.38
CA ASP A 96 -3.29 9.98 4.38
C ASP A 96 -2.28 9.28 3.44
N LEU A 97 -2.22 7.96 3.49
CA LEU A 97 -1.36 7.19 2.59
C LEU A 97 -1.75 7.38 1.12
N LEU A 98 -3.05 7.38 0.81
CA LEU A 98 -3.54 7.65 -0.55
C LEU A 98 -3.10 9.02 -1.05
N ARG A 99 -3.22 10.04 -0.19
CA ARG A 99 -2.79 11.39 -0.51
C ARG A 99 -1.29 11.43 -0.79
N GLU A 100 -0.47 10.86 0.09
CA GLU A 100 0.98 10.82 -0.06
C GLU A 100 1.40 10.11 -1.36
N ILE A 101 0.77 8.99 -1.70
CA ILE A 101 1.05 8.26 -2.95
C ILE A 101 0.71 9.12 -4.17
N THR A 102 -0.46 9.78 -4.16
CA THR A 102 -0.91 10.60 -5.29
C THR A 102 -0.09 11.88 -5.47
N GLU A 103 0.35 12.50 -4.39
CA GLU A 103 1.18 13.71 -4.44
C GLU A 103 2.61 13.44 -4.89
N GLN A 104 3.15 12.25 -4.61
CA GLN A 104 4.54 11.88 -4.93
C GLN A 104 4.68 11.15 -6.26
N ASN A 105 3.60 10.61 -6.82
CA ASN A 105 3.66 9.84 -8.05
C ASN A 105 3.69 10.74 -9.28
N ASP A 106 4.72 10.59 -10.10
CA ASP A 106 4.69 11.02 -11.49
C ASP A 106 3.92 9.97 -12.31
N ILE A 107 2.68 10.29 -12.68
CA ILE A 107 1.76 9.39 -13.36
C ILE A 107 2.34 8.87 -14.68
N ASP A 108 3.17 9.66 -15.33
CA ASP A 108 3.78 9.32 -16.63
C ASP A 108 4.86 8.24 -16.51
N THR A 109 5.45 8.07 -15.34
CA THR A 109 6.52 7.11 -15.08
C THR A 109 6.11 5.95 -14.17
N SER A 110 4.94 6.00 -13.56
CA SER A 110 4.45 4.96 -12.66
C SER A 110 3.51 4.00 -13.38
N ASN A 111 3.65 2.70 -13.11
CA ASN A 111 2.72 1.68 -13.60
C ASN A 111 1.47 1.57 -12.70
N LEU A 112 1.16 2.59 -11.92
CA LEU A 112 0.02 2.57 -10.99
C LEU A 112 -1.31 2.48 -11.76
N ALA A 113 -1.96 1.32 -11.67
CA ALA A 113 -3.27 1.05 -12.28
C ALA A 113 -4.43 1.33 -11.32
N GLY A 114 -4.20 1.23 -10.02
CA GLY A 114 -5.24 1.45 -9.02
C GLY A 114 -4.85 0.87 -7.65
N TYR A 115 -5.86 0.68 -6.82
CA TYR A 115 -5.69 0.22 -5.45
C TYR A 115 -6.43 -1.07 -5.19
N HIS A 116 -5.78 -1.99 -4.49
CA HIS A 116 -6.37 -3.22 -3.97
C HIS A 116 -6.58 -3.08 -2.45
N ILE A 117 -7.82 -3.15 -2.00
CA ILE A 117 -8.16 -2.90 -0.60
C ILE A 117 -8.28 -4.20 0.17
N TYR A 118 -7.43 -4.41 1.16
CA TYR A 118 -7.50 -5.51 2.12
C TYR A 118 -8.51 -5.17 3.23
N CYS A 119 -9.71 -5.70 3.15
CA CYS A 119 -10.81 -5.30 4.04
C CYS A 119 -10.85 -6.01 5.41
N PHE A 120 -10.04 -7.05 5.64
CA PHE A 120 -9.98 -7.81 6.90
C PHE A 120 -11.35 -8.29 7.42
N ASN A 121 -12.23 -8.67 6.53
CA ASN A 121 -13.61 -9.02 6.84
C ASN A 121 -14.47 -7.85 7.39
N GLN A 122 -14.01 -6.61 7.17
CA GLN A 122 -14.72 -5.37 7.47
C GLN A 122 -15.31 -4.76 6.18
N ILE A 123 -16.09 -5.56 5.46
CA ILE A 123 -16.55 -5.22 4.10
C ILE A 123 -17.44 -3.98 4.11
N GLU A 124 -18.44 -3.94 4.99
CA GLU A 124 -19.40 -2.82 5.06
C GLU A 124 -18.72 -1.49 5.37
N THR A 125 -17.85 -1.49 6.39
CA THR A 125 -17.12 -0.27 6.81
C THR A 125 -16.16 0.21 5.72
N THR A 126 -15.47 -0.72 5.08
CA THR A 126 -14.55 -0.42 3.99
C THR A 126 -15.28 0.09 2.75
N GLU A 127 -16.42 -0.52 2.40
CA GLU A 127 -17.23 -0.10 1.26
C GLU A 127 -17.86 1.27 1.47
N LYS A 128 -18.33 1.56 2.68
CA LYS A 128 -18.83 2.88 3.04
C LYS A 128 -17.76 3.94 2.84
N TRP A 129 -16.56 3.72 3.37
CA TRP A 129 -15.40 4.59 3.18
C TRP A 129 -15.07 4.78 1.69
N ARG A 130 -15.03 3.68 0.91
CA ARG A 130 -14.72 3.73 -0.52
C ARG A 130 -15.72 4.60 -1.29
N THR A 131 -17.00 4.40 -1.03
CA THR A 131 -18.09 5.15 -1.67
C THR A 131 -18.03 6.63 -1.32
N GLU A 132 -17.82 6.97 -0.06
CA GLU A 132 -17.64 8.35 0.40
C GLU A 132 -16.43 9.01 -0.27
N ARG A 133 -15.31 8.26 -0.41
CA ARG A 133 -14.09 8.76 -1.05
C ARG A 133 -14.29 9.05 -2.53
N ILE A 134 -14.93 8.16 -3.27
CA ILE A 134 -15.23 8.36 -4.70
C ILE A 134 -16.17 9.55 -4.89
N SER A 135 -17.20 9.69 -4.05
CA SER A 135 -18.14 10.81 -4.13
C SER A 135 -17.48 12.16 -3.86
N ALA A 136 -16.42 12.20 -3.05
CA ALA A 136 -15.67 13.43 -2.77
C ALA A 136 -14.71 13.85 -3.91
N LEU A 137 -14.47 12.96 -4.90
CA LEU A 137 -13.63 13.24 -6.08
C LEU A 137 -14.43 13.72 -7.29
N ASN A 138 -15.75 13.62 -7.25
CA ASN A 138 -16.70 14.07 -8.28
C ASN A 138 -17.33 15.39 -7.89
#